data_1e79eee70010010b3cc84c631c9ac7b3
#
_entry.id   1e79eee70010010b3cc84c631c9ac7b3
#
_cell.length_a   1.000
_cell.length_b   1.000
_cell.length_c   1.000
_cell.angle_alpha   90.00
_cell.angle_beta   90.00
_cell.angle_gamma   90.00
#
_symmetry.space_group_name_H-M   'P 1'
#
loop_
_entity.id
_entity.type
_entity.pdbx_description
1 polymer ?
#
loop_
_entity_poly.entity_id
_entity_poly.type
_entity_poly.pdbx_seq_one_letter_code
_entity_poly.pdbx_strand_id
1 'polypeptide(L)'
;MLLRSTTLFLNAAIVYFIVLIVALIVTGGYQFELIGVTLSSNRIDPLAIGLTIAGGLRLGLGLGPGNSALMFASCLLAMGLAEVSVRMLSPTMAAPGLVQIHQPSEVYGFELVPGSTGRGMFGENISINPQGARDAPFTEKLNNKRIVAVGDSFTFGIGVELEDTYVKQLESTLRKADHNIEVLNLGVGSYNFWHYLEVLDNRVVNLAPDLVLIGFYLDDLSAPIRPTRVIAHNPFEQRIEDDFTASALWNLVSNLWTRFETRYRYRRGYEYLAGIEERKTYIGGEKPDHIFYRLQTGSMDAALYRAFSTAVDRLAAWSVRENVPVVVVFIPDASQIHEPHRQSVNRTVADEMARVGIEFIDTTPAFEAQPDARPLYLFPLDAHTSTSGHALIAATLAQNAIIKKLLK
;
A
#
# COMPACT_ATOMS: atom_id res chain seq x y z
N MET A 1 33.99 -38.40 24.54
CA MET A 1 33.01 -37.63 25.32
C MET A 1 32.74 -36.27 24.67
N LEU A 2 33.76 -35.50 24.34
CA LEU A 2 33.61 -34.17 23.71
C LEU A 2 32.75 -34.21 22.42
N LEU A 3 33.04 -35.13 21.51
CA LEU A 3 32.33 -35.20 20.20
C LEU A 3 30.81 -35.44 20.35
N ARG A 4 30.40 -36.25 21.34
CA ARG A 4 28.98 -36.54 21.62
C ARG A 4 28.27 -35.31 22.20
N SER A 5 28.93 -34.53 23.07
CA SER A 5 28.36 -33.32 23.64
C SER A 5 28.23 -32.20 22.58
N THR A 6 29.23 -32.04 21.69
CA THR A 6 29.17 -31.09 20.57
C THR A 6 28.05 -31.43 19.58
N THR A 7 27.88 -32.74 19.29
CA THR A 7 26.77 -33.20 18.42
C THR A 7 25.41 -32.91 19.03
N LEU A 8 25.25 -33.14 20.35
CA LEU A 8 24.02 -32.84 21.05
C LEU A 8 23.68 -31.34 21.05
N PHE A 9 24.70 -30.50 21.29
CA PHE A 9 24.58 -29.06 21.26
C PHE A 9 24.13 -28.56 19.86
N LEU A 10 24.78 -29.04 18.79
CA LEU A 10 24.39 -28.64 17.42
C LEU A 10 22.99 -29.11 17.03
N ASN A 11 22.57 -30.29 17.44
CA ASN A 11 21.20 -30.74 17.23
C ASN A 11 20.18 -29.86 17.97
N ALA A 12 20.49 -29.47 19.22
CA ALA A 12 19.66 -28.57 20.00
C ALA A 12 19.58 -27.17 19.34
N ALA A 13 20.70 -26.65 18.83
CA ALA A 13 20.72 -25.38 18.10
C ALA A 13 19.88 -25.41 16.80
N ILE A 14 19.98 -26.51 16.04
CA ILE A 14 19.19 -26.71 14.82
C ILE A 14 17.69 -26.69 15.15
N VAL A 15 17.28 -27.47 16.16
CA VAL A 15 15.86 -27.51 16.60
C VAL A 15 15.42 -26.11 17.07
N TYR A 16 16.25 -25.42 17.83
CA TYR A 16 15.97 -24.07 18.32
C TYR A 16 15.72 -23.09 17.16
N PHE A 17 16.61 -23.05 16.14
CA PHE A 17 16.41 -22.18 14.99
C PHE A 17 15.20 -22.53 14.17
N ILE A 18 14.90 -23.83 14.00
CA ILE A 18 13.68 -24.26 13.29
C ILE A 18 12.42 -23.79 14.04
N VAL A 19 12.38 -23.95 15.36
CA VAL A 19 11.24 -23.49 16.18
C VAL A 19 11.06 -22.00 16.08
N LEU A 20 12.12 -21.20 16.13
CA LEU A 20 12.05 -19.75 15.98
C LEU A 20 11.61 -19.33 14.59
N ILE A 21 12.06 -20.00 13.53
CA ILE A 21 11.61 -19.73 12.15
C ILE A 21 10.12 -20.05 12.02
N VAL A 22 9.66 -21.16 12.54
CA VAL A 22 8.23 -21.53 12.52
C VAL A 22 7.41 -20.53 13.32
N ALA A 23 7.87 -20.15 14.52
CA ALA A 23 7.20 -19.13 15.33
C ALA A 23 7.09 -17.80 14.57
N LEU A 24 8.16 -17.35 13.93
CA LEU A 24 8.17 -16.12 13.13
C LEU A 24 7.18 -16.19 11.96
N ILE A 25 7.14 -17.30 11.24
CA ILE A 25 6.20 -17.51 10.11
C ILE A 25 4.75 -17.48 10.59
N VAL A 26 4.46 -18.08 11.74
CA VAL A 26 3.10 -18.16 12.27
C VAL A 26 2.63 -16.85 12.90
N THR A 27 3.51 -16.13 13.59
CA THR A 27 3.14 -14.95 14.40
C THR A 27 3.52 -13.61 13.77
N GLY A 28 4.30 -13.62 12.67
CA GLY A 28 4.85 -12.39 12.07
C GLY A 28 5.96 -11.72 12.90
N GLY A 29 6.34 -12.32 14.01
CA GLY A 29 7.40 -11.86 14.92
C GLY A 29 7.31 -12.53 16.26
N TYR A 30 8.38 -12.52 17.03
CA TYR A 30 8.37 -13.02 18.40
C TYR A 30 9.15 -12.12 19.34
N GLN A 31 8.72 -12.08 20.59
CA GLN A 31 9.44 -11.47 21.69
C GLN A 31 9.26 -12.35 22.93
N PHE A 32 10.37 -12.80 23.52
CA PHE A 32 10.34 -13.53 24.78
C PHE A 32 11.59 -13.22 25.61
N GLU A 33 11.49 -13.36 26.90
CA GLU A 33 12.55 -13.12 27.85
C GLU A 33 13.18 -14.44 28.29
N LEU A 34 14.50 -14.53 28.16
CA LEU A 34 15.26 -15.69 28.58
C LEU A 34 16.44 -15.22 29.46
N ILE A 35 16.43 -15.61 30.75
CA ILE A 35 17.52 -15.30 31.72
C ILE A 35 17.82 -13.78 31.76
N GLY A 36 16.76 -12.92 31.79
CA GLY A 36 16.90 -11.47 31.85
C GLY A 36 17.34 -10.81 30.52
N VAL A 37 17.35 -11.58 29.43
CA VAL A 37 17.65 -11.06 28.08
C VAL A 37 16.39 -11.18 27.24
N THR A 38 15.93 -10.06 26.70
CA THR A 38 14.80 -10.03 25.77
C THR A 38 15.28 -10.44 24.39
N LEU A 39 14.77 -11.56 23.89
CA LEU A 39 15.00 -12.05 22.54
C LEU A 39 13.78 -11.69 21.69
N SER A 40 13.97 -10.88 20.66
CA SER A 40 12.91 -10.54 19.72
C SER A 40 13.44 -10.55 18.29
N SER A 41 12.61 -10.97 17.35
CA SER A 41 12.90 -10.84 15.93
C SER A 41 11.60 -10.81 15.13
N ASN A 42 11.57 -9.95 14.14
CA ASN A 42 10.60 -9.94 13.05
C ASN A 42 11.28 -10.31 11.71
N ARG A 43 12.54 -10.76 11.75
CA ARG A 43 13.36 -11.07 10.58
C ARG A 43 13.79 -12.53 10.61
N ILE A 44 13.67 -13.18 9.46
CA ILE A 44 14.01 -14.61 9.29
C ILE A 44 15.50 -14.81 8.97
N ASP A 45 16.16 -13.80 8.39
CA ASP A 45 17.54 -13.91 7.88
C ASP A 45 18.55 -14.34 8.94
N PRO A 46 18.61 -13.74 10.16
CA PRO A 46 19.55 -14.15 11.18
C PRO A 46 19.33 -15.61 11.63
N LEU A 47 18.05 -16.04 11.62
CA LEU A 47 17.66 -17.40 12.00
C LEU A 47 18.07 -18.39 10.92
N ALA A 48 17.85 -18.07 9.65
CA ALA A 48 18.26 -18.89 8.51
C ALA A 48 19.77 -19.04 8.44
N ILE A 49 20.53 -17.95 8.68
CA ILE A 49 22.01 -17.98 8.79
C ILE A 49 22.44 -18.89 9.94
N GLY A 50 21.85 -18.72 11.12
CA GLY A 50 22.15 -19.56 12.29
C GLY A 50 21.88 -21.03 12.05
N LEU A 51 20.74 -21.37 11.41
CA LEU A 51 20.39 -22.73 11.04
C LEU A 51 21.38 -23.31 10.01
N THR A 52 21.77 -22.53 9.02
CA THR A 52 22.73 -22.96 7.99
C THR A 52 24.10 -23.26 8.61
N ILE A 53 24.59 -22.37 9.49
CA ILE A 53 25.85 -22.59 10.21
C ILE A 53 25.78 -23.83 11.09
N ALA A 54 24.75 -23.97 11.92
CA ALA A 54 24.59 -25.12 12.82
C ALA A 54 24.45 -26.42 12.05
N GLY A 55 23.69 -26.43 10.95
CA GLY A 55 23.51 -27.57 10.05
C GLY A 55 24.81 -27.95 9.34
N GLY A 56 25.55 -26.97 8.82
CA GLY A 56 26.84 -27.20 8.17
C GLY A 56 27.88 -27.77 9.12
N LEU A 57 28.00 -27.22 10.33
CA LEU A 57 28.87 -27.75 11.37
C LEU A 57 28.48 -29.16 11.78
N ARG A 58 27.16 -29.44 11.90
CA ARG A 58 26.65 -30.78 12.26
C ARG A 58 26.98 -31.83 11.21
N LEU A 59 26.77 -31.52 9.94
CA LEU A 59 27.13 -32.37 8.81
C LEU A 59 28.65 -32.59 8.77
N GLY A 60 29.43 -31.53 9.01
CA GLY A 60 30.87 -31.57 9.10
C GLY A 60 31.40 -32.61 10.09
N LEU A 61 30.79 -32.70 11.25
CA LEU A 61 31.17 -33.65 12.29
C LEU A 61 30.75 -35.11 11.97
N GLY A 62 29.83 -35.32 11.05
CA GLY A 62 29.29 -36.65 10.73
C GLY A 62 29.95 -37.35 9.54
N LEU A 63 30.55 -36.58 8.62
CA LEU A 63 31.07 -37.09 7.34
C LEU A 63 32.60 -37.23 7.26
N GLY A 64 33.31 -36.88 8.33
CA GLY A 64 34.78 -36.78 8.35
C GLY A 64 35.26 -35.41 7.81
N PRO A 65 36.47 -34.98 8.26
CA PRO A 65 36.85 -33.53 8.15
C PRO A 65 37.04 -33.04 6.74
N GLY A 66 37.48 -33.85 5.80
CA GLY A 66 37.77 -33.40 4.43
C GLY A 66 36.52 -33.17 3.56
N ASN A 67 35.61 -34.13 3.58
CA ASN A 67 34.39 -34.06 2.73
C ASN A 67 33.41 -33.00 3.23
N SER A 68 33.38 -32.76 4.52
CA SER A 68 32.48 -31.82 5.16
C SER A 68 32.89 -30.38 4.93
N ALA A 69 34.20 -30.12 4.99
CA ALA A 69 34.75 -28.79 4.67
C ALA A 69 34.47 -28.45 3.19
N LEU A 70 34.66 -29.42 2.28
CA LEU A 70 34.39 -29.26 0.86
C LEU A 70 32.91 -29.02 0.58
N MET A 71 32.01 -29.78 1.23
CA MET A 71 30.57 -29.60 1.08
C MET A 71 30.13 -28.23 1.60
N PHE A 72 30.61 -27.80 2.78
CA PHE A 72 30.29 -26.50 3.34
C PHE A 72 30.80 -25.35 2.44
N ALA A 73 32.04 -25.43 1.96
CA ALA A 73 32.61 -24.47 1.03
C ALA A 73 31.81 -24.41 -0.29
N SER A 74 31.38 -25.56 -0.80
CA SER A 74 30.55 -25.64 -2.03
C SER A 74 29.16 -25.00 -1.81
N CYS A 75 28.54 -25.22 -0.66
CA CYS A 75 27.27 -24.58 -0.33
C CYS A 75 27.41 -23.04 -0.21
N LEU A 76 28.46 -22.55 0.46
CA LEU A 76 28.72 -21.12 0.57
C LEU A 76 29.01 -20.50 -0.81
N LEU A 77 29.80 -21.17 -1.64
CA LEU A 77 30.07 -20.73 -3.00
C LEU A 77 28.79 -20.67 -3.84
N ALA A 78 27.96 -21.73 -3.78
CA ALA A 78 26.69 -21.78 -4.50
C ALA A 78 25.74 -20.68 -4.05
N MET A 79 25.63 -20.41 -2.75
CA MET A 79 24.82 -19.31 -2.19
C MET A 79 25.38 -17.95 -2.65
N GLY A 80 26.70 -17.74 -2.62
CA GLY A 80 27.33 -16.52 -3.11
C GLY A 80 27.10 -16.29 -4.59
N LEU A 81 27.23 -17.34 -5.42
CA LEU A 81 26.94 -17.27 -6.86
C LEU A 81 25.45 -17.00 -7.10
N ALA A 82 24.55 -17.63 -6.36
CA ALA A 82 23.12 -17.38 -6.45
C ALA A 82 22.78 -15.91 -6.09
N GLU A 83 23.36 -15.40 -5.01
CA GLU A 83 23.23 -14.00 -4.58
C GLU A 83 23.66 -13.02 -5.69
N VAL A 84 24.86 -13.22 -6.24
CA VAL A 84 25.38 -12.39 -7.34
C VAL A 84 24.49 -12.51 -8.57
N SER A 85 24.07 -13.74 -8.91
CA SER A 85 23.19 -13.98 -10.06
C SER A 85 21.84 -13.26 -9.92
N VAL A 86 21.23 -13.30 -8.74
CA VAL A 86 19.96 -12.61 -8.50
C VAL A 86 20.14 -11.10 -8.62
N ARG A 87 21.22 -10.52 -8.06
CA ARG A 87 21.50 -9.09 -8.19
C ARG A 87 21.72 -8.64 -9.63
N MET A 88 22.34 -9.48 -10.46
CA MET A 88 22.65 -9.16 -11.86
C MET A 88 21.48 -9.42 -12.81
N LEU A 89 20.76 -10.53 -12.64
CA LEU A 89 19.76 -11.00 -13.60
C LEU A 89 18.32 -10.59 -13.24
N SER A 90 18.06 -10.30 -11.98
CA SER A 90 16.73 -9.96 -11.48
C SER A 90 16.77 -8.85 -10.44
N PRO A 91 17.36 -7.68 -10.74
CA PRO A 91 17.50 -6.60 -9.76
C PRO A 91 16.14 -6.14 -9.21
N THR A 92 15.09 -6.14 -10.03
CA THR A 92 13.74 -5.76 -9.62
C THR A 92 13.06 -6.78 -8.69
N MET A 93 13.41 -8.07 -8.80
CA MET A 93 12.91 -9.12 -7.89
C MET A 93 13.76 -9.26 -6.62
N ALA A 94 15.02 -8.83 -6.69
CA ALA A 94 15.94 -8.77 -5.56
C ALA A 94 15.72 -7.53 -4.69
N ALA A 95 14.98 -6.58 -5.23
CA ALA A 95 14.73 -5.33 -4.56
C ALA A 95 13.48 -5.43 -3.66
N PRO A 96 13.50 -4.77 -2.52
CA PRO A 96 12.31 -4.66 -1.70
C PRO A 96 11.23 -3.86 -2.44
N GLY A 97 10.03 -4.39 -2.51
CA GLY A 97 8.85 -3.92 -3.24
C GLY A 97 8.65 -2.41 -3.45
N LEU A 98 7.55 -1.85 -2.98
CA LEU A 98 7.16 -0.42 -3.15
C LEU A 98 8.18 0.62 -2.69
N VAL A 99 9.13 0.24 -1.85
CA VAL A 99 10.15 1.11 -1.25
C VAL A 99 10.99 1.86 -2.28
N GLN A 100 11.24 1.26 -3.43
CA GLN A 100 12.09 1.85 -4.47
C GLN A 100 11.47 3.01 -5.24
N ILE A 101 10.18 3.23 -5.07
CA ILE A 101 9.47 4.31 -5.76
C ILE A 101 9.24 5.54 -4.88
N HIS A 102 9.71 5.55 -3.63
CA HIS A 102 9.54 6.66 -2.69
C HIS A 102 10.88 7.29 -2.32
N GLN A 103 10.88 8.60 -2.11
CA GLN A 103 11.98 9.39 -1.58
C GLN A 103 11.47 10.39 -0.54
N PRO A 104 12.34 10.87 0.38
CA PRO A 104 12.00 11.94 1.31
C PRO A 104 11.61 13.23 0.58
N SER A 105 10.67 13.98 1.13
CA SER A 105 10.23 15.28 0.64
C SER A 105 10.06 16.25 1.80
N GLU A 106 10.59 17.45 1.67
CA GLU A 106 10.43 18.51 2.68
C GLU A 106 8.99 19.04 2.74
N VAL A 107 8.25 18.92 1.65
CA VAL A 107 6.86 19.40 1.56
C VAL A 107 5.86 18.37 2.03
N TYR A 108 6.03 17.13 1.56
CA TYR A 108 5.05 16.06 1.77
C TYR A 108 5.49 15.01 2.79
N GLY A 109 6.74 15.13 3.32
CA GLY A 109 7.41 14.10 4.11
C GLY A 109 8.02 13.02 3.23
N PHE A 110 7.31 12.53 2.25
CA PHE A 110 7.81 11.65 1.19
C PHE A 110 7.05 11.90 -0.12
N GLU A 111 7.65 11.50 -1.23
CA GLU A 111 7.07 11.61 -2.56
C GLU A 111 7.54 10.48 -3.47
N LEU A 112 6.94 10.33 -4.64
CA LEU A 112 7.34 9.33 -5.62
C LEU A 112 8.63 9.76 -6.32
N VAL A 113 9.56 8.80 -6.53
CA VAL A 113 10.81 9.03 -7.26
C VAL A 113 10.53 9.15 -8.75
N PRO A 114 10.78 10.31 -9.37
CA PRO A 114 10.56 10.50 -10.81
C PRO A 114 11.34 9.49 -11.65
N GLY A 115 10.67 8.89 -12.64
CA GLY A 115 11.26 7.93 -13.56
C GLY A 115 11.51 6.55 -12.98
N SER A 116 11.13 6.29 -11.73
CA SER A 116 11.32 4.99 -11.09
C SER A 116 10.31 3.95 -11.59
N THR A 117 10.69 2.68 -11.46
CA THR A 117 9.83 1.54 -11.75
C THR A 117 9.92 0.53 -10.63
N GLY A 118 8.85 -0.21 -10.41
CA GLY A 118 8.79 -1.25 -9.38
C GLY A 118 7.70 -2.26 -9.65
N ARG A 119 7.55 -3.19 -8.71
CA ARG A 119 6.40 -4.08 -8.67
C ARG A 119 5.68 -3.94 -7.34
N GLY A 120 4.39 -3.82 -7.43
CA GLY A 120 3.55 -3.76 -6.26
C GLY A 120 3.39 -5.12 -5.58
N MET A 121 2.77 -5.08 -4.43
CA MET A 121 2.59 -6.22 -3.52
C MET A 121 1.81 -7.37 -4.18
N PHE A 122 0.90 -7.08 -5.08
CA PHE A 122 0.09 -8.06 -5.81
C PHE A 122 0.66 -8.43 -7.18
N GLY A 123 1.84 -7.90 -7.52
CA GLY A 123 2.56 -8.18 -8.74
C GLY A 123 2.27 -7.22 -9.88
N GLU A 124 1.46 -6.18 -9.63
CA GLU A 124 1.19 -5.10 -10.57
C GLU A 124 2.48 -4.35 -10.93
N ASN A 125 2.55 -3.87 -12.17
CA ASN A 125 3.65 -3.05 -12.61
C ASN A 125 3.43 -1.59 -12.15
N ILE A 126 4.48 -1.00 -11.60
CA ILE A 126 4.47 0.39 -11.19
C ILE A 126 5.52 1.12 -11.99
N SER A 127 5.11 2.18 -12.67
CA SER A 127 5.98 3.10 -13.37
C SER A 127 5.62 4.52 -12.96
N ILE A 128 6.61 5.27 -12.50
CA ILE A 128 6.48 6.66 -12.11
C ILE A 128 7.04 7.51 -13.24
N ASN A 129 6.25 8.43 -13.74
CA ASN A 129 6.65 9.30 -14.84
C ASN A 129 7.74 10.32 -14.41
N PRO A 130 8.35 11.05 -15.34
CA PRO A 130 9.34 12.09 -15.03
C PRO A 130 8.82 13.22 -14.13
N GLN A 131 7.51 13.38 -14.02
CA GLN A 131 6.86 14.37 -13.16
C GLN A 131 6.54 13.82 -11.76
N GLY A 132 6.97 12.58 -11.42
CA GLY A 132 6.75 11.98 -10.12
C GLY A 132 5.30 11.55 -9.86
N ALA A 133 4.62 11.01 -10.87
CA ALA A 133 3.27 10.50 -10.77
C ALA A 133 3.15 9.10 -11.39
N ARG A 134 2.28 8.26 -10.86
CA ARG A 134 1.95 6.96 -11.48
C ARG A 134 1.03 7.20 -12.67
N ASP A 135 1.62 7.62 -13.77
CA ASP A 135 0.91 7.90 -15.03
C ASP A 135 1.89 7.89 -16.21
N ALA A 136 1.37 8.02 -17.42
CA ALA A 136 2.16 8.40 -18.57
C ALA A 136 2.80 9.79 -18.38
N PRO A 137 3.91 10.12 -19.06
CA PRO A 137 4.49 11.46 -18.99
C PRO A 137 3.45 12.55 -19.36
N PHE A 138 3.34 13.55 -18.50
CA PHE A 138 2.43 14.67 -18.74
C PHE A 138 2.95 15.55 -19.86
N THR A 139 2.08 15.90 -20.79
CA THR A 139 2.38 16.84 -21.85
C THR A 139 1.91 18.25 -21.48
N GLU A 140 2.43 19.25 -22.15
CA GLU A 140 1.89 20.60 -22.05
C GLU A 140 0.41 20.61 -22.44
N LYS A 141 -0.42 21.29 -21.63
CA LYS A 141 -1.84 21.43 -21.94
C LYS A 141 -2.01 22.41 -23.11
N LEU A 142 -2.49 21.91 -24.23
CA LEU A 142 -2.82 22.72 -25.40
C LEU A 142 -4.31 23.08 -25.39
N ASN A 143 -5.12 22.34 -26.14
CA ASN A 143 -6.57 22.54 -26.25
C ASN A 143 -7.38 21.39 -25.63
N ASN A 144 -6.71 20.50 -24.89
CA ASN A 144 -7.35 19.37 -24.25
C ASN A 144 -7.98 19.76 -22.89
N LYS A 145 -9.05 19.09 -22.54
CA LYS A 145 -9.65 19.15 -21.21
C LYS A 145 -8.86 18.27 -20.26
N ARG A 146 -8.53 18.80 -19.10
CA ARG A 146 -7.68 18.12 -18.12
C ARG A 146 -8.38 17.99 -16.78
N ILE A 147 -8.60 16.74 -16.35
CA ILE A 147 -8.98 16.40 -14.99
C ILE A 147 -7.70 15.97 -14.27
N VAL A 148 -7.49 16.45 -13.05
CA VAL A 148 -6.38 16.00 -12.19
C VAL A 148 -6.95 15.28 -10.98
N ALA A 149 -6.65 13.98 -10.86
CA ALA A 149 -7.06 13.17 -9.72
C ALA A 149 -5.95 13.19 -8.66
N VAL A 150 -6.30 13.61 -7.45
CA VAL A 150 -5.47 13.62 -6.25
C VAL A 150 -6.06 12.63 -5.26
N GLY A 151 -5.24 11.90 -4.53
CA GLY A 151 -5.70 10.93 -3.53
C GLY A 151 -4.56 10.09 -2.98
N ASP A 152 -4.93 9.07 -2.23
CA ASP A 152 -4.07 8.13 -1.53
C ASP A 152 -3.72 6.88 -2.38
N SER A 153 -3.59 5.76 -1.69
CA SER A 153 -3.34 4.43 -2.27
C SER A 153 -4.46 3.92 -3.19
N PHE A 154 -5.72 4.32 -2.96
CA PHE A 154 -6.84 3.98 -3.83
C PHE A 154 -6.76 4.74 -5.16
N THR A 155 -6.36 6.00 -5.14
CA THR A 155 -6.14 6.79 -6.36
C THR A 155 -4.86 6.36 -7.07
N PHE A 156 -3.79 6.09 -6.32
CA PHE A 156 -2.57 5.48 -6.85
C PHE A 156 -2.87 4.16 -7.56
N GLY A 157 -3.77 3.35 -7.02
CA GLY A 157 -4.20 2.06 -7.57
C GLY A 157 -3.32 0.91 -7.10
N ILE A 158 -3.17 0.77 -5.76
CA ILE A 158 -2.49 -0.42 -5.20
C ILE A 158 -3.24 -1.68 -5.62
N GLY A 159 -2.49 -2.68 -6.09
CA GLY A 159 -3.01 -3.99 -6.46
C GLY A 159 -3.63 -4.10 -7.84
N VAL A 160 -3.62 -3.02 -8.63
CA VAL A 160 -4.12 -3.04 -10.01
C VAL A 160 -3.10 -2.41 -10.96
N GLU A 161 -3.14 -2.77 -12.24
CA GLU A 161 -2.34 -2.10 -13.27
C GLU A 161 -2.83 -0.65 -13.46
N LEU A 162 -1.99 0.23 -14.00
CA LEU A 162 -2.34 1.65 -14.19
C LEU A 162 -3.65 1.81 -14.97
N GLU A 163 -3.82 1.06 -16.04
CA GLU A 163 -4.99 1.13 -16.93
C GLU A 163 -6.28 0.68 -16.22
N ASP A 164 -6.15 -0.12 -15.15
CA ASP A 164 -7.25 -0.64 -14.35
C ASP A 164 -7.64 0.30 -13.19
N THR A 165 -6.87 1.38 -12.96
CA THR A 165 -7.23 2.39 -11.95
C THR A 165 -8.52 3.11 -12.35
N TYR A 166 -9.31 3.56 -11.37
CA TYR A 166 -10.54 4.32 -11.67
C TYR A 166 -10.23 5.61 -12.45
N VAL A 167 -9.06 6.16 -12.27
CA VAL A 167 -8.57 7.37 -12.96
C VAL A 167 -8.46 7.09 -14.47
N LYS A 168 -7.79 6.01 -14.85
CA LYS A 168 -7.59 5.67 -16.27
C LYS A 168 -8.83 5.05 -16.90
N GLN A 169 -9.63 4.32 -16.15
CA GLN A 169 -10.93 3.83 -16.62
C GLN A 169 -11.94 4.98 -16.85
N LEU A 170 -11.91 6.01 -15.99
CA LEU A 170 -12.67 7.24 -16.20
C LEU A 170 -12.21 7.94 -17.49
N GLU A 171 -10.89 8.14 -17.67
CA GLU A 171 -10.31 8.70 -18.90
C GLU A 171 -10.79 7.93 -20.14
N SER A 172 -10.64 6.62 -20.13
CA SER A 172 -11.07 5.75 -21.24
C SER A 172 -12.56 5.90 -21.54
N THR A 173 -13.38 6.07 -20.50
CA THR A 173 -14.84 6.24 -20.65
C THR A 173 -15.18 7.61 -21.23
N LEU A 174 -14.57 8.67 -20.75
CA LEU A 174 -14.81 10.04 -21.21
C LEU A 174 -14.28 10.26 -22.63
N ARG A 175 -13.18 9.64 -23.00
CA ARG A 175 -12.60 9.69 -24.36
C ARG A 175 -13.50 9.11 -25.45
N LYS A 176 -14.44 8.24 -25.08
CA LYS A 176 -15.46 7.76 -26.03
C LYS A 176 -16.41 8.86 -26.50
N ALA A 177 -16.62 9.88 -25.66
CA ALA A 177 -17.48 11.02 -25.98
C ALA A 177 -16.65 12.24 -26.45
N ASP A 178 -15.46 12.46 -25.93
CA ASP A 178 -14.54 13.52 -26.31
C ASP A 178 -13.09 13.01 -26.28
N HIS A 179 -12.51 12.79 -27.46
CA HIS A 179 -11.12 12.30 -27.60
C HIS A 179 -10.07 13.25 -27.03
N ASN A 180 -10.42 14.51 -26.78
CA ASN A 180 -9.51 15.55 -26.33
C ASN A 180 -9.55 15.77 -24.81
N ILE A 181 -9.82 14.73 -24.05
CA ILE A 181 -9.81 14.75 -22.57
C ILE A 181 -8.71 13.84 -22.02
N GLU A 182 -8.08 14.29 -20.95
CA GLU A 182 -7.13 13.50 -20.18
C GLU A 182 -7.46 13.54 -18.69
N VAL A 183 -7.16 12.46 -17.99
CA VAL A 183 -7.31 12.35 -16.53
C VAL A 183 -5.96 11.95 -15.94
N LEU A 184 -5.29 12.86 -15.25
CA LEU A 184 -3.97 12.66 -14.68
C LEU A 184 -4.07 12.04 -13.29
N ASN A 185 -3.25 11.04 -13.00
CA ASN A 185 -3.20 10.35 -11.71
C ASN A 185 -2.08 10.91 -10.83
N LEU A 186 -2.40 11.70 -9.82
CA LEU A 186 -1.50 12.19 -8.79
C LEU A 186 -1.69 11.50 -7.43
N GLY A 187 -2.30 10.32 -7.41
CA GLY A 187 -2.41 9.51 -6.20
C GLY A 187 -1.05 9.06 -5.67
N VAL A 188 -0.89 9.08 -4.35
CA VAL A 188 0.31 8.62 -3.65
C VAL A 188 -0.10 7.79 -2.44
N GLY A 189 0.36 6.55 -2.36
CA GLY A 189 0.04 5.68 -1.22
C GLY A 189 0.40 6.32 0.12
N SER A 190 -0.48 6.15 1.12
CA SER A 190 -0.35 6.73 2.46
C SER A 190 -0.45 8.26 2.56
N TYR A 191 -0.80 8.95 1.51
CA TYR A 191 -1.23 10.34 1.62
C TYR A 191 -2.60 10.40 2.28
N ASN A 192 -2.94 11.55 2.85
CA ASN A 192 -4.24 11.85 3.46
C ASN A 192 -4.71 13.25 3.03
N PHE A 193 -5.87 13.69 3.50
CA PHE A 193 -6.51 14.91 3.07
C PHE A 193 -5.62 16.17 3.22
N TRP A 194 -4.75 16.23 4.22
CA TRP A 194 -3.80 17.35 4.39
C TRP A 194 -2.69 17.34 3.35
N HIS A 195 -2.22 16.16 2.93
CA HIS A 195 -1.28 16.04 1.82
C HIS A 195 -1.91 16.51 0.50
N TYR A 196 -3.21 16.22 0.30
CA TYR A 196 -3.91 16.65 -0.92
C TYR A 196 -3.91 18.16 -1.05
N LEU A 197 -4.11 18.90 0.04
CA LEU A 197 -4.05 20.36 0.04
C LEU A 197 -2.66 20.89 -0.36
N GLU A 198 -1.60 20.24 0.12
CA GLU A 198 -0.23 20.59 -0.29
C GLU A 198 0.02 20.23 -1.77
N VAL A 199 -0.50 19.09 -2.25
CA VAL A 199 -0.41 18.69 -3.66
C VAL A 199 -1.16 19.68 -4.55
N LEU A 200 -2.31 20.18 -4.12
CA LEU A 200 -3.07 21.21 -4.83
C LEU A 200 -2.24 22.49 -5.00
N ASP A 201 -1.66 23.00 -3.91
CA ASP A 201 -0.92 24.27 -3.91
C ASP A 201 0.44 24.18 -4.65
N ASN A 202 1.11 23.02 -4.62
CA ASN A 202 2.48 22.91 -5.14
C ASN A 202 2.59 22.22 -6.50
N ARG A 203 1.63 21.37 -6.86
CA ARG A 203 1.69 20.56 -8.10
C ARG A 203 0.51 20.83 -9.03
N VAL A 204 -0.71 20.70 -8.53
CA VAL A 204 -1.92 20.76 -9.36
C VAL A 204 -2.09 22.12 -10.04
N VAL A 205 -1.78 23.21 -9.33
CA VAL A 205 -1.83 24.58 -9.86
C VAL A 205 -1.01 24.73 -11.15
N ASN A 206 0.11 24.01 -11.28
CA ASN A 206 1.00 24.09 -12.45
C ASN A 206 0.55 23.20 -13.62
N LEU A 207 -0.50 22.38 -13.43
CA LEU A 207 -1.02 21.49 -14.47
C LEU A 207 -2.21 22.10 -15.24
N ALA A 208 -2.65 23.30 -14.85
CA ALA A 208 -3.78 24.00 -15.45
C ALA A 208 -5.04 23.10 -15.61
N PRO A 209 -5.57 22.50 -14.53
CA PRO A 209 -6.72 21.61 -14.61
C PRO A 209 -8.00 22.38 -14.95
N ASP A 210 -8.94 21.70 -15.63
CA ASP A 210 -10.32 22.16 -15.78
C ASP A 210 -11.22 21.63 -14.67
N LEU A 211 -10.78 20.55 -14.01
CA LEU A 211 -11.44 19.95 -12.86
C LEU A 211 -10.40 19.24 -11.99
N VAL A 212 -10.55 19.35 -10.69
CA VAL A 212 -9.85 18.47 -9.73
C VAL A 212 -10.81 17.44 -9.18
N LEU A 213 -10.34 16.19 -9.17
CA LEU A 213 -11.02 15.06 -8.55
C LEU A 213 -10.22 14.60 -7.32
N ILE A 214 -10.83 14.63 -6.15
CA ILE A 214 -10.19 14.13 -4.93
C ILE A 214 -10.79 12.77 -4.60
N GLY A 215 -9.95 11.71 -4.70
CA GLY A 215 -10.28 10.39 -4.21
C GLY A 215 -10.13 10.36 -2.70
N PHE A 216 -11.25 10.29 -2.00
CA PHE A 216 -11.31 10.37 -0.55
C PHE A 216 -11.69 8.99 0.04
N TYR A 217 -10.84 8.52 0.94
CA TYR A 217 -11.05 7.29 1.68
C TYR A 217 -11.12 7.60 3.19
N LEU A 218 -11.67 6.68 3.96
CA LEU A 218 -11.92 6.88 5.38
C LEU A 218 -10.64 7.22 6.17
N ASP A 219 -9.49 6.64 5.79
CA ASP A 219 -8.19 6.87 6.42
C ASP A 219 -7.61 8.28 6.17
N ASP A 220 -8.11 8.99 5.19
CA ASP A 220 -7.73 10.38 4.90
C ASP A 220 -8.00 11.36 6.06
N LEU A 221 -8.88 10.95 6.97
CA LEU A 221 -9.15 11.65 8.20
C LEU A 221 -8.16 11.32 9.33
N SER A 222 -7.27 10.36 9.13
CA SER A 222 -6.22 10.06 10.11
C SER A 222 -5.28 11.27 10.24
N ALA A 223 -4.91 11.60 11.44
CA ALA A 223 -4.31 12.85 11.91
C ALA A 223 -3.42 13.64 10.92
N PRO A 224 -3.41 14.97 10.98
CA PRO A 224 -2.56 15.79 10.12
C PRO A 224 -1.09 15.44 10.37
N ILE A 225 -0.46 14.82 9.41
CA ILE A 225 0.98 14.58 9.41
C ILE A 225 1.62 15.93 9.12
N ARG A 226 2.21 16.53 10.16
CA ARG A 226 3.01 17.75 9.95
C ARG A 226 4.28 17.35 9.21
N PRO A 227 4.66 18.00 8.09
CA PRO A 227 5.82 17.65 7.29
C PRO A 227 7.10 17.44 8.11
N THR A 228 7.33 18.27 9.13
CA THR A 228 8.49 18.22 10.03
C THR A 228 8.56 16.98 10.93
N ARG A 229 7.49 16.19 11.06
CA ARG A 229 7.50 14.95 11.85
C ARG A 229 7.59 13.68 10.99
N VAL A 230 7.19 13.76 9.73
CA VAL A 230 7.24 12.62 8.79
C VAL A 230 8.68 12.32 8.38
N ILE A 231 9.53 13.35 8.25
CA ILE A 231 10.97 13.16 7.97
C ILE A 231 11.67 12.34 9.07
N ALA A 232 11.23 12.44 10.34
CA ALA A 232 11.80 11.70 11.45
C ALA A 232 11.33 10.23 11.55
N HIS A 233 10.26 9.85 10.83
CA HIS A 233 9.64 8.51 10.90
C HIS A 233 9.03 8.13 9.55
N ASN A 234 9.83 8.20 8.48
CA ASN A 234 9.41 7.64 7.20
C ASN A 234 9.47 6.11 7.32
N PRO A 235 8.33 5.40 7.36
CA PRO A 235 8.35 3.93 7.43
C PRO A 235 9.03 3.29 6.22
N PHE A 236 9.25 4.05 5.15
CA PHE A 236 9.95 3.62 3.96
C PHE A 236 11.46 3.77 4.10
N GLU A 237 11.99 4.84 4.76
CA GLU A 237 13.44 4.98 5.01
C GLU A 237 13.95 3.87 5.91
N GLN A 238 13.25 3.54 6.98
CA GLN A 238 13.64 2.47 7.89
C GLN A 238 13.64 1.10 7.18
N ARG A 239 12.76 0.88 6.19
CA ARG A 239 12.80 -0.30 5.33
C ARG A 239 13.94 -0.28 4.33
N ILE A 240 14.29 0.88 3.74
CA ILE A 240 15.39 1.00 2.78
C ILE A 240 16.72 0.66 3.47
N GLU A 241 17.00 1.19 4.67
CA GLU A 241 18.21 0.86 5.43
C GLU A 241 18.25 -0.61 5.85
N ASP A 242 17.14 -1.16 6.32
CA ASP A 242 17.04 -2.56 6.72
C ASP A 242 17.16 -3.52 5.52
N ASP A 243 16.62 -3.16 4.37
CA ASP A 243 16.58 -4.01 3.18
C ASP A 243 17.87 -3.99 2.36
N PHE A 244 18.70 -2.93 2.47
CA PHE A 244 20.02 -2.91 1.80
C PHE A 244 21.00 -3.92 2.39
N THR A 245 20.76 -4.35 3.63
CA THR A 245 21.52 -5.43 4.30
C THR A 245 20.94 -6.82 4.04
N ALA A 246 19.74 -6.92 3.47
CA ALA A 246 19.13 -8.21 3.18
C ALA A 246 19.72 -8.87 1.92
N SER A 247 19.83 -10.20 1.95
CA SER A 247 20.26 -10.98 0.81
C SER A 247 19.29 -10.82 -0.36
N ALA A 248 19.80 -10.52 -1.56
CA ALA A 248 19.01 -10.44 -2.77
C ALA A 248 18.32 -11.78 -3.11
N LEU A 249 18.99 -12.89 -2.82
CA LEU A 249 18.43 -14.23 -2.92
C LEU A 249 17.24 -14.42 -1.96
N TRP A 250 17.37 -13.92 -0.73
CA TRP A 250 16.29 -13.96 0.24
C TRP A 250 15.08 -13.11 -0.21
N ASN A 251 15.33 -11.89 -0.68
CA ASN A 251 14.28 -11.02 -1.22
C ASN A 251 13.55 -11.68 -2.40
N LEU A 252 14.30 -12.34 -3.29
CA LEU A 252 13.70 -13.12 -4.39
C LEU A 252 12.80 -14.24 -3.85
N VAL A 253 13.30 -15.05 -2.91
CA VAL A 253 12.54 -16.18 -2.34
C VAL A 253 11.31 -15.66 -1.58
N SER A 254 11.47 -14.60 -0.79
CA SER A 254 10.39 -13.97 -0.04
C SER A 254 9.32 -13.39 -0.97
N ASN A 255 9.72 -12.68 -2.02
CA ASN A 255 8.81 -12.14 -3.02
C ASN A 255 8.05 -13.26 -3.79
N LEU A 256 8.75 -14.33 -4.15
CA LEU A 256 8.11 -15.50 -4.78
C LEU A 256 7.16 -16.21 -3.82
N TRP A 257 7.54 -16.35 -2.55
CA TRP A 257 6.69 -16.92 -1.51
C TRP A 257 5.44 -16.08 -1.27
N THR A 258 5.59 -14.77 -1.10
CA THR A 258 4.48 -13.84 -0.93
C THR A 258 3.50 -13.93 -2.12
N ARG A 259 4.02 -13.97 -3.35
CA ARG A 259 3.18 -14.16 -4.55
C ARG A 259 2.48 -15.50 -4.60
N PHE A 260 3.17 -16.57 -4.19
CA PHE A 260 2.57 -17.91 -4.09
C PHE A 260 1.50 -17.94 -3.01
N GLU A 261 1.82 -17.44 -1.83
CA GLU A 261 0.89 -17.37 -0.70
C GLU A 261 -0.33 -16.50 -1.03
N THR A 262 -0.11 -15.33 -1.63
CA THR A 262 -1.16 -14.44 -2.12
C THR A 262 -2.06 -15.16 -3.13
N ARG A 263 -1.49 -15.81 -4.14
CA ARG A 263 -2.24 -16.59 -5.12
C ARG A 263 -2.98 -17.78 -4.51
N TYR A 264 -2.36 -18.46 -3.54
CA TYR A 264 -2.95 -19.59 -2.84
C TYR A 264 -4.07 -19.14 -1.91
N ARG A 265 -3.87 -18.07 -1.14
CA ARG A 265 -4.89 -17.47 -0.27
C ARG A 265 -6.04 -16.88 -1.09
N TYR A 266 -5.74 -16.21 -2.20
CA TYR A 266 -6.76 -15.67 -3.11
C TYR A 266 -7.67 -16.78 -3.68
N ARG A 267 -7.13 -17.94 -4.03
CA ARG A 267 -7.93 -19.09 -4.49
C ARG A 267 -8.76 -19.74 -3.40
N ARG A 268 -8.28 -19.80 -2.15
CA ARG A 268 -9.00 -20.40 -1.01
C ARG A 268 -9.78 -19.42 -0.16
N GLY A 269 -9.38 -18.18 -0.12
CA GLY A 269 -9.95 -17.18 0.77
C GLY A 269 -11.38 -16.77 0.41
N TYR A 270 -11.77 -16.94 -0.85
CA TYR A 270 -13.17 -16.75 -1.27
C TYR A 270 -14.15 -17.68 -0.54
N GLU A 271 -13.70 -18.89 -0.18
CA GLU A 271 -14.52 -19.83 0.58
C GLU A 271 -14.48 -19.56 2.10
N TYR A 272 -13.43 -18.89 2.58
CA TYR A 272 -13.16 -18.71 4.01
C TYR A 272 -13.81 -17.45 4.61
N LEU A 273 -14.00 -16.39 3.83
CA LEU A 273 -14.52 -15.10 4.31
C LEU A 273 -16.04 -14.93 4.21
N ALA A 274 -16.78 -16.03 4.21
CA ALA A 274 -18.25 -16.00 4.15
C ALA A 274 -18.94 -15.47 5.44
N GLY A 275 -18.20 -15.21 6.52
CA GLY A 275 -18.76 -14.86 7.84
C GLY A 275 -18.47 -13.40 8.25
N ILE A 276 -19.52 -12.71 8.73
CA ILE A 276 -19.46 -11.33 9.27
C ILE A 276 -18.50 -11.20 10.47
N GLU A 277 -18.25 -12.26 11.21
CA GLU A 277 -17.34 -12.24 12.36
C GLU A 277 -15.86 -12.10 11.97
N GLU A 278 -15.47 -12.57 10.78
CA GLU A 278 -14.10 -12.43 10.28
C GLU A 278 -13.79 -11.04 9.76
N ARG A 279 -14.80 -10.29 9.28
CA ARG A 279 -14.64 -8.83 9.06
C ARG A 279 -14.21 -8.11 10.32
N LYS A 280 -14.70 -8.52 11.50
CA LYS A 280 -14.27 -7.98 12.79
C LYS A 280 -12.80 -8.28 13.07
N THR A 281 -12.28 -9.40 12.64
CA THR A 281 -10.87 -9.77 12.84
C THR A 281 -9.96 -8.98 11.88
N TYR A 282 -10.40 -8.71 10.66
CA TYR A 282 -9.68 -7.86 9.72
C TYR A 282 -9.68 -6.37 10.15
N ILE A 283 -10.82 -5.87 10.60
CA ILE A 283 -10.97 -4.55 11.25
C ILE A 283 -10.28 -4.56 12.62
N GLY A 284 -10.24 -5.69 13.31
CA GLY A 284 -9.77 -5.87 14.67
C GLY A 284 -8.25 -6.00 14.86
N GLY A 285 -7.45 -5.86 13.80
CA GLY A 285 -6.00 -5.66 13.93
C GLY A 285 -5.66 -4.31 14.56
N GLU A 286 -6.57 -3.33 14.46
CA GLU A 286 -6.44 -2.01 15.08
C GLU A 286 -7.05 -2.02 16.49
N LYS A 287 -6.35 -1.37 17.43
CA LYS A 287 -6.86 -1.20 18.79
C LYS A 287 -8.12 -0.33 18.77
N PRO A 288 -9.11 -0.54 19.67
CA PRO A 288 -10.35 0.25 19.70
C PRO A 288 -10.17 1.76 19.87
N ASP A 289 -9.04 2.19 20.40
CA ASP A 289 -8.65 3.59 20.55
C ASP A 289 -7.92 4.16 19.32
N HIS A 290 -7.54 3.30 18.36
CA HIS A 290 -6.94 3.76 17.11
C HIS A 290 -7.95 4.55 16.26
N ILE A 291 -7.49 5.66 15.68
CA ILE A 291 -8.37 6.58 14.96
C ILE A 291 -9.10 5.91 13.79
N PHE A 292 -8.41 5.10 13.02
CA PHE A 292 -9.00 4.41 11.86
C PHE A 292 -10.12 3.45 12.28
N TYR A 293 -9.91 2.66 13.36
CA TYR A 293 -10.97 1.81 13.91
C TYR A 293 -12.21 2.62 14.32
N ARG A 294 -12.03 3.78 14.97
CA ARG A 294 -13.14 4.65 15.34
C ARG A 294 -13.89 5.18 14.12
N LEU A 295 -13.18 5.59 13.08
CA LEU A 295 -13.78 6.03 11.82
C LEU A 295 -14.55 4.90 11.15
N GLN A 296 -14.01 3.68 11.08
CA GLN A 296 -14.71 2.50 10.57
C GLN A 296 -15.98 2.16 11.37
N THR A 297 -16.02 2.49 12.66
CA THR A 297 -17.20 2.32 13.52
C THR A 297 -18.12 3.53 13.53
N GLY A 298 -17.88 4.53 12.68
CA GLY A 298 -18.72 5.71 12.52
C GLY A 298 -18.47 6.78 13.60
N SER A 299 -17.29 6.81 14.23
CA SER A 299 -16.97 7.76 15.31
C SER A 299 -15.90 8.76 14.89
N MET A 300 -16.22 10.04 14.98
CA MET A 300 -15.30 11.16 14.78
C MET A 300 -15.34 12.08 16.00
N ASP A 301 -14.19 12.34 16.63
CA ASP A 301 -14.15 13.26 17.78
C ASP A 301 -14.18 14.73 17.34
N ALA A 302 -14.54 15.61 18.27
CA ALA A 302 -14.71 17.04 18.00
C ALA A 302 -13.40 17.75 17.58
N ALA A 303 -12.23 17.25 17.97
CA ALA A 303 -10.95 17.84 17.60
C ALA A 303 -10.63 17.51 16.13
N LEU A 304 -10.82 16.25 15.75
CA LEU A 304 -10.66 15.78 14.38
C LEU A 304 -11.67 16.48 13.45
N TYR A 305 -12.94 16.57 13.87
CA TYR A 305 -13.96 17.28 13.11
C TYR A 305 -13.57 18.75 12.83
N ARG A 306 -13.13 19.49 13.85
CA ARG A 306 -12.69 20.89 13.66
C ARG A 306 -11.48 20.99 12.73
N ALA A 307 -10.50 20.09 12.87
CA ALA A 307 -9.35 20.07 11.97
C ALA A 307 -9.80 19.83 10.54
N PHE A 308 -10.65 18.82 10.31
CA PHE A 308 -11.18 18.49 9.00
C PHE A 308 -11.99 19.66 8.40
N SER A 309 -12.90 20.27 9.18
CA SER A 309 -13.68 21.43 8.72
C SER A 309 -12.78 22.61 8.29
N THR A 310 -11.69 22.86 9.03
CA THR A 310 -10.68 23.87 8.64
C THR A 310 -9.97 23.50 7.33
N ALA A 311 -9.68 22.24 7.13
CA ALA A 311 -9.05 21.75 5.90
C ALA A 311 -10.02 21.83 4.70
N VAL A 312 -11.31 21.61 4.92
CA VAL A 312 -12.37 21.82 3.91
C VAL A 312 -12.50 23.29 3.51
N ASP A 313 -12.41 24.22 4.47
CA ASP A 313 -12.39 25.65 4.18
C ASP A 313 -11.18 26.03 3.29
N ARG A 314 -10.00 25.46 3.56
CA ARG A 314 -8.81 25.65 2.71
C ARG A 314 -9.02 25.10 1.30
N LEU A 315 -9.64 23.92 1.15
CA LEU A 315 -9.98 23.34 -0.14
C LEU A 315 -10.91 24.26 -0.94
N ALA A 316 -11.97 24.76 -0.30
CA ALA A 316 -12.90 25.69 -0.93
C ALA A 316 -12.23 27.00 -1.35
N ALA A 317 -11.39 27.56 -0.48
CA ALA A 317 -10.62 28.77 -0.79
C ALA A 317 -9.68 28.54 -1.98
N TRP A 318 -9.04 27.37 -2.09
CA TRP A 318 -8.22 26.98 -3.23
C TRP A 318 -9.05 26.92 -4.52
N SER A 319 -10.19 26.24 -4.51
CA SER A 319 -11.08 26.12 -5.67
C SER A 319 -11.53 27.49 -6.20
N VAL A 320 -11.87 28.41 -5.30
CA VAL A 320 -12.26 29.77 -5.66
C VAL A 320 -11.07 30.58 -6.20
N ARG A 321 -9.93 30.52 -5.52
CA ARG A 321 -8.72 31.25 -5.90
C ARG A 321 -8.22 30.88 -7.29
N GLU A 322 -8.18 29.59 -7.57
CA GLU A 322 -7.70 29.05 -8.86
C GLU A 322 -8.80 29.04 -9.94
N ASN A 323 -10.06 29.29 -9.56
CA ASN A 323 -11.24 29.18 -10.43
C ASN A 323 -11.35 27.79 -11.08
N VAL A 324 -11.05 26.75 -10.30
CA VAL A 324 -11.09 25.35 -10.71
C VAL A 324 -12.12 24.61 -9.87
N PRO A 325 -13.15 24.00 -10.48
CA PRO A 325 -14.11 23.19 -9.75
C PRO A 325 -13.43 21.95 -9.14
N VAL A 326 -13.86 21.61 -7.93
CA VAL A 326 -13.42 20.40 -7.22
C VAL A 326 -14.59 19.46 -7.03
N VAL A 327 -14.36 18.18 -7.27
CA VAL A 327 -15.27 17.07 -6.97
C VAL A 327 -14.56 16.14 -6.01
N VAL A 328 -15.18 15.83 -4.87
CA VAL A 328 -14.71 14.84 -3.93
C VAL A 328 -15.48 13.55 -4.15
N VAL A 329 -14.78 12.46 -4.43
CA VAL A 329 -15.36 11.12 -4.55
C VAL A 329 -15.01 10.30 -3.31
N PHE A 330 -16.00 9.87 -2.58
CA PHE A 330 -15.83 9.00 -1.43
C PHE A 330 -15.79 7.53 -1.89
N ILE A 331 -14.71 6.85 -1.53
CA ILE A 331 -14.49 5.43 -1.78
C ILE A 331 -14.78 4.69 -0.48
N PRO A 332 -15.78 3.80 -0.42
CA PRO A 332 -16.17 3.16 0.83
C PRO A 332 -15.15 2.12 1.28
N ASP A 333 -14.92 2.07 2.58
CA ASP A 333 -14.30 0.90 3.21
C ASP A 333 -15.25 -0.30 3.14
N ALA A 334 -14.70 -1.48 2.91
CA ALA A 334 -15.51 -2.69 2.79
C ALA A 334 -16.37 -2.98 4.04
N SER A 335 -15.92 -2.51 5.22
CA SER A 335 -16.69 -2.63 6.46
C SER A 335 -17.94 -1.74 6.52
N GLN A 336 -18.06 -0.77 5.61
CA GLN A 336 -19.20 0.15 5.54
C GLN A 336 -20.32 -0.38 4.65
N ILE A 337 -20.03 -1.37 3.79
CA ILE A 337 -21.00 -1.91 2.84
C ILE A 337 -22.09 -2.67 3.58
N HIS A 338 -23.36 -2.28 3.34
CA HIS A 338 -24.55 -2.77 4.05
C HIS A 338 -24.57 -2.54 5.57
N GLU A 339 -23.74 -1.57 6.06
CA GLU A 339 -23.64 -1.22 7.46
C GLU A 339 -23.92 0.29 7.69
N PRO A 340 -25.19 0.72 7.64
CA PRO A 340 -25.55 2.15 7.66
C PRO A 340 -25.04 2.91 8.89
N HIS A 341 -24.84 2.22 10.04
CA HIS A 341 -24.30 2.83 11.24
C HIS A 341 -22.83 3.22 11.10
N ARG A 342 -22.08 2.58 10.19
CA ARG A 342 -20.67 2.89 9.90
C ARG A 342 -20.50 3.98 8.85
N GLN A 343 -21.59 4.40 8.22
CA GLN A 343 -21.60 5.45 7.19
C GLN A 343 -21.82 6.86 7.75
N SER A 344 -21.83 7.04 9.08
CA SER A 344 -21.99 8.37 9.68
C SER A 344 -20.87 9.33 9.30
N VAL A 345 -19.64 8.83 9.12
CA VAL A 345 -18.51 9.62 8.67
C VAL A 345 -18.70 10.10 7.24
N ASN A 346 -19.23 9.25 6.35
CA ASN A 346 -19.54 9.64 4.96
C ASN A 346 -20.51 10.84 4.95
N ARG A 347 -21.55 10.80 5.79
CA ARG A 347 -22.52 11.91 5.91
C ARG A 347 -21.85 13.18 6.44
N THR A 348 -20.96 13.06 7.44
CA THR A 348 -20.20 14.20 7.95
C THR A 348 -19.33 14.83 6.85
N VAL A 349 -18.66 14.01 6.04
CA VAL A 349 -17.86 14.50 4.92
C VAL A 349 -18.76 15.17 3.87
N ALA A 350 -19.89 14.56 3.54
CA ALA A 350 -20.87 15.12 2.60
C ALA A 350 -21.41 16.48 3.08
N ASP A 351 -21.78 16.59 4.36
CA ASP A 351 -22.29 17.82 4.96
C ASP A 351 -21.24 18.95 4.93
N GLU A 352 -19.99 18.63 5.22
CA GLU A 352 -18.90 19.61 5.16
C GLU A 352 -18.62 20.07 3.72
N MET A 353 -18.63 19.17 2.73
CA MET A 353 -18.49 19.54 1.31
C MET A 353 -19.66 20.42 0.85
N ALA A 354 -20.90 20.03 1.22
CA ALA A 354 -22.09 20.83 0.91
C ALA A 354 -22.05 22.22 1.56
N ARG A 355 -21.55 22.35 2.79
CA ARG A 355 -21.40 23.62 3.50
C ARG A 355 -20.56 24.64 2.72
N VAL A 356 -19.55 24.18 1.99
CA VAL A 356 -18.65 25.04 1.21
C VAL A 356 -18.94 25.01 -0.29
N GLY A 357 -19.98 24.31 -0.73
CA GLY A 357 -20.38 24.25 -2.15
C GLY A 357 -19.48 23.39 -3.04
N ILE A 358 -18.76 22.43 -2.45
CA ILE A 358 -17.98 21.43 -3.19
C ILE A 358 -18.86 20.22 -3.50
N GLU A 359 -18.83 19.74 -4.73
CA GLU A 359 -19.54 18.53 -5.15
C GLU A 359 -18.96 17.29 -4.46
N PHE A 360 -19.84 16.48 -3.91
CA PHE A 360 -19.50 15.23 -3.24
C PHE A 360 -20.22 14.05 -3.88
N ILE A 361 -19.48 13.03 -4.23
CA ILE A 361 -19.99 11.79 -4.82
C ILE A 361 -19.69 10.64 -3.86
N ASP A 362 -20.72 10.13 -3.18
CA ASP A 362 -20.59 8.90 -2.40
C ASP A 362 -20.78 7.70 -3.31
N THR A 363 -19.75 6.87 -3.47
CA THR A 363 -19.84 5.65 -4.26
C THR A 363 -20.39 4.45 -3.47
N THR A 364 -20.60 4.58 -2.16
CA THR A 364 -21.12 3.51 -1.30
C THR A 364 -22.43 2.89 -1.86
N PRO A 365 -23.43 3.66 -2.31
CA PRO A 365 -24.64 3.07 -2.87
C PRO A 365 -24.41 2.22 -4.12
N ALA A 366 -23.42 2.58 -4.94
CA ALA A 366 -23.07 1.78 -6.12
C ALA A 366 -22.44 0.43 -5.73
N PHE A 367 -21.63 0.41 -4.67
CA PHE A 367 -21.06 -0.82 -4.11
C PHE A 367 -22.13 -1.69 -3.46
N GLU A 368 -23.08 -1.11 -2.72
CA GLU A 368 -24.19 -1.81 -2.08
C GLU A 368 -25.19 -2.40 -3.08
N ALA A 369 -25.31 -1.78 -4.25
CA ALA A 369 -26.16 -2.30 -5.33
C ALA A 369 -25.63 -3.59 -5.97
N GLN A 370 -24.38 -3.98 -5.69
CA GLN A 370 -23.85 -5.24 -6.19
C GLN A 370 -24.34 -6.41 -5.32
N PRO A 371 -24.70 -7.54 -5.92
CA PRO A 371 -25.15 -8.72 -5.17
C PRO A 371 -24.12 -9.24 -4.16
N ASP A 372 -22.84 -9.06 -4.47
CA ASP A 372 -21.70 -9.37 -3.61
C ASP A 372 -20.61 -8.31 -3.81
N ALA A 373 -20.32 -7.55 -2.75
CA ALA A 373 -19.31 -6.50 -2.79
C ALA A 373 -17.87 -7.02 -2.62
N ARG A 374 -17.67 -8.28 -2.22
CA ARG A 374 -16.32 -8.84 -1.97
C ARG A 374 -15.42 -8.80 -3.21
N PRO A 375 -15.89 -9.11 -4.44
CA PRO A 375 -15.07 -9.00 -5.64
C PRO A 375 -14.63 -7.57 -5.99
N LEU A 376 -15.23 -6.56 -5.38
CA LEU A 376 -14.86 -5.16 -5.59
C LEU A 376 -13.59 -4.77 -4.84
N TYR A 377 -13.11 -5.62 -3.94
CA TYR A 377 -11.91 -5.43 -3.14
C TYR A 377 -10.90 -6.56 -3.39
N LEU A 378 -9.66 -6.35 -2.97
CA LEU A 378 -8.58 -7.34 -3.07
C LEU A 378 -8.65 -8.39 -1.95
N PHE A 379 -9.79 -8.53 -1.30
CA PHE A 379 -9.97 -9.53 -0.24
C PHE A 379 -9.66 -10.97 -0.69
N PRO A 380 -9.18 -11.79 0.23
CA PRO A 380 -8.93 -11.58 1.67
C PRO A 380 -7.58 -10.94 2.00
N LEU A 381 -6.84 -10.51 1.00
CA LEU A 381 -5.43 -10.14 1.13
C LEU A 381 -5.27 -8.69 1.52
N ASP A 382 -6.17 -7.84 1.05
CA ASP A 382 -6.08 -6.40 1.22
C ASP A 382 -7.46 -5.74 1.11
N ALA A 383 -7.63 -4.56 1.69
CA ALA A 383 -8.87 -3.79 1.66
C ALA A 383 -8.99 -2.82 0.47
N HIS A 384 -7.92 -2.67 -0.32
CA HIS A 384 -7.98 -1.82 -1.50
C HIS A 384 -8.95 -2.37 -2.54
N THR A 385 -9.45 -1.50 -3.40
CA THR A 385 -10.36 -1.87 -4.48
C THR A 385 -9.66 -2.69 -5.56
N SER A 386 -10.34 -3.72 -6.03
CA SER A 386 -9.94 -4.52 -7.20
C SER A 386 -10.18 -3.75 -8.50
N THR A 387 -9.72 -4.30 -9.64
CA THR A 387 -10.07 -3.79 -10.99
C THR A 387 -11.57 -3.56 -11.15
N SER A 388 -12.42 -4.46 -10.61
CA SER A 388 -13.88 -4.32 -10.66
C SER A 388 -14.38 -3.18 -9.78
N GLY A 389 -13.78 -2.97 -8.61
CA GLY A 389 -14.11 -1.84 -7.73
C GLY A 389 -13.71 -0.51 -8.39
N HIS A 390 -12.53 -0.43 -8.97
CA HIS A 390 -12.10 0.73 -9.74
C HIS A 390 -13.02 1.01 -10.93
N ALA A 391 -13.47 -0.02 -11.66
CA ALA A 391 -14.42 0.14 -12.76
C ALA A 391 -15.76 0.72 -12.30
N LEU A 392 -16.25 0.29 -11.14
CA LEU A 392 -17.48 0.78 -10.55
C LEU A 392 -17.39 2.26 -10.14
N ILE A 393 -16.26 2.66 -9.52
CA ILE A 393 -15.98 4.06 -9.19
C ILE A 393 -15.97 4.91 -10.48
N ALA A 394 -15.22 4.49 -11.50
CA ALA A 394 -15.12 5.19 -12.77
C ALA A 394 -16.50 5.35 -13.45
N ALA A 395 -17.30 4.28 -13.45
CA ALA A 395 -18.65 4.31 -14.02
C ALA A 395 -19.57 5.28 -13.26
N THR A 396 -19.48 5.33 -11.93
CA THR A 396 -20.24 6.25 -11.10
C THR A 396 -19.83 7.70 -11.39
N LEU A 397 -18.54 7.99 -11.46
CA LEU A 397 -18.01 9.30 -11.80
C LEU A 397 -18.44 9.78 -13.19
N ALA A 398 -18.37 8.90 -14.19
CA ALA A 398 -18.80 9.22 -15.54
C ALA A 398 -20.28 9.61 -15.66
N GLN A 399 -21.12 9.28 -14.67
CA GLN A 399 -22.53 9.69 -14.62
C GLN A 399 -22.74 11.08 -14.00
N ASN A 400 -21.76 11.62 -13.28
CA ASN A 400 -21.88 12.90 -12.58
C ASN A 400 -22.11 14.07 -13.54
N ALA A 401 -22.96 15.02 -13.15
CA ALA A 401 -23.36 16.14 -14.00
C ALA A 401 -22.23 17.14 -14.26
N ILE A 402 -21.36 17.38 -13.25
CA ILE A 402 -20.22 18.30 -13.39
C ILE A 402 -19.19 17.71 -14.35
N ILE A 403 -18.86 16.42 -14.19
CA ILE A 403 -17.93 15.74 -15.09
C ILE A 403 -18.50 15.70 -16.52
N LYS A 404 -19.78 15.40 -16.69
CA LYS A 404 -20.45 15.44 -18.01
C LYS A 404 -20.48 16.84 -18.64
N LYS A 405 -20.49 17.91 -17.82
CA LYS A 405 -20.44 19.29 -18.33
C LYS A 405 -19.11 19.60 -19.00
N LEU A 406 -18.01 18.98 -18.60
CA LEU A 406 -16.73 19.12 -19.27
C LEU A 406 -16.75 18.55 -20.70
N LEU A 407 -17.65 17.61 -21.02
CA LEU A 407 -17.75 17.02 -22.35
C LEU A 407 -18.52 17.92 -23.36
N LYS A 408 -19.13 19.00 -22.87
CA LYS A 408 -19.83 19.99 -23.68
C LYS A 408 -18.97 21.22 -23.96
#